data_af674791d54ee5bfa02f4e0958a689f7
#
_entry.id   af674791d54ee5bfa02f4e0958a689f7
#
_cell.length_a   1.000
_cell.length_b   1.000
_cell.length_c   1.000
_cell.angle_alpha   90.00
_cell.angle_beta   90.00
_cell.angle_gamma   90.00
#
_symmetry.space_group_name_H-M   'P 1'
#
loop_
_entity.id
_entity.type
_entity.pdbx_description
1 polymer ?
#
loop_
_entity_poly.entity_id
_entity_poly.type
_entity_poly.pdbx_seq_one_letter_code
_entity_poly.pdbx_strand_id
1 'polypeptide(L)'
;GSSGSQEIYGIIQGGVYEDMREESIYFNQNEIKTFGIAIGGSLGSTKEEMKKVVSFTASKLNETQPVHLLGIGDPVDIWSFVEHGIDTFDCVNPTRLARHGAALVKGFRGKINLKNSIHRDRIIPIDKDCMCYTCKNFTQSYLHHLFSSQELLALQLLTNHNIFFMNNL
;
A
#
# COMPACT_ATOMS: atom_id res chain seq x y z
N GLY A 1 -0.35 18.18 24.66
CA GLY A 1 -1.75 17.86 24.82
C GLY A 1 -2.52 18.09 23.53
N SER A 2 -3.38 17.18 23.17
CA SER A 2 -4.28 17.30 22.02
C SER A 2 -5.23 18.48 22.25
N SER A 3 -5.40 19.32 21.24
CA SER A 3 -6.39 20.43 21.25
C SER A 3 -7.83 19.97 21.05
N GLY A 4 -8.09 18.65 21.10
CA GLY A 4 -9.41 18.04 20.81
C GLY A 4 -9.74 17.90 19.31
N SER A 5 -8.84 18.34 18.42
CA SER A 5 -8.99 18.26 16.96
C SER A 5 -8.04 17.26 16.29
N GLN A 6 -7.15 16.62 17.07
CA GLN A 6 -6.16 15.65 16.60
C GLN A 6 -6.20 14.40 17.45
N GLU A 7 -6.03 13.27 16.80
CA GLU A 7 -5.98 11.97 17.45
C GLU A 7 -4.60 11.31 17.25
N ILE A 8 -4.24 10.39 18.13
CA ILE A 8 -2.95 9.73 18.12
C ILE A 8 -3.14 8.22 17.94
N TYR A 9 -2.37 7.64 17.04
CA TYR A 9 -2.21 6.19 16.92
C TYR A 9 -1.02 5.71 17.74
N GLY A 10 -1.24 4.69 18.58
CA GLY A 10 -0.16 3.98 19.25
C GLY A 10 0.46 2.95 18.32
N ILE A 11 1.78 2.83 18.31
CA ILE A 11 2.47 1.88 17.43
C ILE A 11 2.86 0.64 18.22
N ILE A 12 2.35 -0.53 17.80
CA ILE A 12 2.74 -1.81 18.37
C ILE A 12 4.10 -2.22 17.78
N GLN A 13 5.05 -2.46 18.67
CA GLN A 13 6.39 -2.94 18.39
C GLN A 13 6.58 -4.35 18.95
N GLY A 14 7.76 -4.95 18.83
CA GLY A 14 8.10 -6.26 19.40
C GLY A 14 8.65 -7.26 18.38
N GLY A 15 8.91 -6.82 17.13
CA GLY A 15 9.47 -7.70 16.10
C GLY A 15 8.55 -8.87 15.80
N VAL A 16 9.12 -10.07 15.78
CA VAL A 16 8.40 -11.34 15.58
C VAL A 16 8.05 -12.04 16.91
N TYR A 17 8.36 -11.43 18.05
CA TYR A 17 8.21 -12.02 19.38
C TYR A 17 6.81 -11.68 19.94
N GLU A 18 6.00 -12.72 20.14
CA GLU A 18 4.61 -12.60 20.56
C GLU A 18 4.47 -11.95 21.95
N ASP A 19 5.32 -12.32 22.91
CA ASP A 19 5.35 -11.75 24.27
C ASP A 19 5.63 -10.24 24.28
N MET A 20 6.61 -9.79 23.49
CA MET A 20 6.93 -8.37 23.36
C MET A 20 5.78 -7.59 22.66
N ARG A 21 5.09 -8.21 21.72
CA ARG A 21 3.92 -7.60 21.09
C ARG A 21 2.76 -7.47 22.07
N GLU A 22 2.50 -8.49 22.88
CA GLU A 22 1.45 -8.43 23.91
C GLU A 22 1.75 -7.32 24.93
N GLU A 23 2.98 -7.16 25.39
CA GLU A 23 3.37 -6.07 26.27
C GLU A 23 3.12 -4.70 25.61
N SER A 24 3.52 -4.55 24.35
CA SER A 24 3.31 -3.32 23.59
C SER A 24 1.82 -3.02 23.36
N ILE A 25 1.00 -4.04 23.10
CA ILE A 25 -0.47 -3.91 22.97
C ILE A 25 -1.06 -3.43 24.30
N TYR A 26 -0.73 -4.11 25.39
CA TYR A 26 -1.24 -3.75 26.73
C TYR A 26 -0.95 -2.29 27.05
N PHE A 27 0.27 -1.84 26.85
CA PHE A 27 0.70 -0.47 27.12
C PHE A 27 -0.08 0.56 26.29
N ASN A 28 -0.22 0.34 24.98
CA ASN A 28 -0.92 1.29 24.10
C ASN A 28 -2.43 1.33 24.35
N GLN A 29 -3.07 0.20 24.64
CA GLN A 29 -4.52 0.14 24.82
C GLN A 29 -4.98 0.50 26.25
N ASN A 30 -4.18 0.18 27.27
CA ASN A 30 -4.64 0.30 28.66
C ASN A 30 -4.01 1.50 29.39
N GLU A 31 -2.75 1.80 29.12
CA GLU A 31 -2.04 2.86 29.83
C GLU A 31 -2.11 4.21 29.09
N ILE A 32 -1.76 4.24 27.80
CA ILE A 32 -1.83 5.47 26.99
C ILE A 32 -3.24 5.76 26.50
N LYS A 33 -4.02 4.72 26.15
CA LYS A 33 -5.39 4.80 25.60
C LYS A 33 -5.44 5.65 24.33
N THR A 34 -4.69 5.22 23.32
CA THR A 34 -4.64 5.87 22.02
C THR A 34 -5.97 5.73 21.25
N PHE A 35 -6.25 6.64 20.34
CA PHE A 35 -7.44 6.60 19.48
C PHE A 35 -7.45 5.38 18.57
N GLY A 36 -6.32 5.09 17.94
CA GLY A 36 -6.15 3.95 17.06
C GLY A 36 -4.82 3.24 17.28
N ILE A 37 -4.63 2.13 16.63
CA ILE A 37 -3.42 1.32 16.71
C ILE A 37 -2.75 1.22 15.34
N ALA A 38 -1.43 1.38 15.30
CA ALA A 38 -0.63 1.05 14.14
C ALA A 38 0.22 -0.20 14.43
N ILE A 39 0.23 -1.15 13.50
CA ILE A 39 1.09 -2.33 13.57
C ILE A 39 2.40 -2.00 12.85
N GLY A 40 3.49 -1.95 13.62
CA GLY A 40 4.81 -1.60 13.14
C GLY A 40 5.88 -2.59 13.55
N GLY A 41 7.14 -2.16 13.43
CA GLY A 41 8.31 -2.97 13.70
C GLY A 41 8.66 -3.95 12.57
N SER A 42 9.64 -4.83 12.83
CA SER A 42 9.93 -5.94 11.92
C SER A 42 8.80 -6.96 11.94
N LEU A 43 8.24 -7.24 10.78
CA LEU A 43 7.15 -8.22 10.61
C LEU A 43 7.67 -9.59 10.14
N GLY A 44 8.98 -9.80 10.21
CA GLY A 44 9.62 -11.03 9.77
C GLY A 44 10.35 -10.91 8.42
N SER A 45 10.97 -12.00 8.01
CA SER A 45 11.80 -12.10 6.80
C SER A 45 11.07 -12.73 5.61
N THR A 46 9.94 -13.39 5.86
CA THR A 46 9.10 -14.04 4.83
C THR A 46 7.67 -13.51 4.88
N LYS A 47 6.90 -13.73 3.80
CA LYS A 47 5.47 -13.37 3.75
C LYS A 47 4.65 -14.19 4.75
N GLU A 48 5.00 -15.45 4.96
CA GLU A 48 4.35 -16.34 5.93
C GLU A 48 4.56 -15.85 7.37
N GLU A 49 5.79 -15.48 7.70
CA GLU A 49 6.12 -14.91 9.01
C GLU A 49 5.40 -13.58 9.22
N MET A 50 5.40 -12.69 8.24
CA MET A 50 4.66 -11.44 8.26
C MET A 50 3.16 -11.66 8.52
N LYS A 51 2.52 -12.58 7.79
CA LYS A 51 1.11 -12.90 8.00
C LYS A 51 0.84 -13.40 9.42
N LYS A 52 1.67 -14.30 9.92
CA LYS A 52 1.56 -14.83 11.29
C LYS A 52 1.64 -13.70 12.33
N VAL A 53 2.63 -12.83 12.21
CA VAL A 53 2.86 -11.71 13.14
C VAL A 53 1.71 -10.71 13.10
N VAL A 54 1.24 -10.34 11.91
CA VAL A 54 0.11 -9.38 11.76
C VAL A 54 -1.18 -9.98 12.28
N SER A 55 -1.51 -11.23 11.90
CA SER A 55 -2.72 -11.91 12.37
C SER A 55 -2.73 -12.08 13.88
N PHE A 56 -1.61 -12.49 14.47
CA PHE A 56 -1.45 -12.59 15.92
C PHE A 56 -1.69 -11.23 16.58
N THR A 57 -1.03 -10.18 16.11
CA THR A 57 -1.16 -8.83 16.68
C THR A 57 -2.59 -8.34 16.55
N ALA A 58 -3.19 -8.42 15.38
CA ALA A 58 -4.55 -7.95 15.11
C ALA A 58 -5.59 -8.67 15.99
N SER A 59 -5.44 -9.98 16.19
CA SER A 59 -6.38 -10.79 17.03
C SER A 59 -6.41 -10.39 18.50
N LYS A 60 -5.44 -9.62 18.97
CA LYS A 60 -5.34 -9.14 20.35
C LYS A 60 -5.79 -7.69 20.51
N LEU A 61 -6.10 -7.00 19.42
CA LEU A 61 -6.51 -5.61 19.45
C LEU A 61 -8.00 -5.46 19.77
N ASN A 62 -8.36 -4.31 20.30
CA ASN A 62 -9.75 -3.95 20.56
C ASN A 62 -10.45 -3.64 19.23
N GLU A 63 -11.56 -4.33 18.94
CA GLU A 63 -12.36 -4.18 17.71
C GLU A 63 -12.94 -2.77 17.51
N THR A 64 -12.98 -1.94 18.54
CA THR A 64 -13.52 -0.57 18.45
C THR A 64 -12.49 0.47 18.02
N GLN A 65 -11.20 0.11 17.96
CA GLN A 65 -10.12 1.01 17.56
C GLN A 65 -9.74 0.79 16.10
N PRO A 66 -9.57 1.86 15.30
CA PRO A 66 -9.08 1.72 13.95
C PRO A 66 -7.63 1.21 13.95
N VAL A 67 -7.33 0.29 13.03
CA VAL A 67 -6.03 -0.36 12.91
C VAL A 67 -5.35 0.01 11.59
N HIS A 68 -4.11 0.47 11.69
CA HIS A 68 -3.26 0.85 10.57
C HIS A 68 -2.07 -0.11 10.43
N LEU A 69 -1.83 -0.66 9.25
CA LEU A 69 -0.67 -1.52 8.98
C LEU A 69 0.41 -0.73 8.23
N LEU A 70 1.55 -0.53 8.90
CA LEU A 70 2.64 0.29 8.40
C LEU A 70 3.47 -0.40 7.31
N GLY A 71 3.67 0.30 6.18
CA GLY A 71 4.62 -0.07 5.14
C GLY A 71 4.21 -1.24 4.23
N ILE A 72 3.01 -1.75 4.35
CA ILE A 72 2.47 -2.85 3.53
C ILE A 72 1.45 -2.32 2.53
N GLY A 73 1.61 -2.69 1.24
CA GLY A 73 0.74 -2.18 0.18
C GLY A 73 0.83 -2.99 -1.12
N ASP A 74 1.17 -4.26 -1.05
CA ASP A 74 0.93 -5.20 -2.15
C ASP A 74 -0.57 -5.51 -2.16
N PRO A 75 -1.28 -5.45 -3.32
CA PRO A 75 -2.72 -5.69 -3.38
C PRO A 75 -3.19 -7.00 -2.76
N VAL A 76 -2.42 -8.07 -2.93
CA VAL A 76 -2.74 -9.39 -2.36
C VAL A 76 -2.63 -9.37 -0.83
N ASP A 77 -1.60 -8.70 -0.31
CA ASP A 77 -1.40 -8.58 1.13
C ASP A 77 -2.49 -7.70 1.77
N ILE A 78 -2.90 -6.60 1.11
CA ILE A 78 -4.02 -5.76 1.56
C ILE A 78 -5.29 -6.59 1.73
N TRP A 79 -5.71 -7.35 0.70
CA TRP A 79 -6.88 -8.22 0.78
C TRP A 79 -6.79 -9.21 1.94
N SER A 80 -5.63 -9.84 2.10
CA SER A 80 -5.40 -10.78 3.20
C SER A 80 -5.51 -10.13 4.58
N PHE A 81 -5.03 -8.89 4.74
CA PHE A 81 -5.02 -8.25 6.05
C PHE A 81 -6.31 -7.52 6.40
N VAL A 82 -7.11 -7.10 5.43
CA VAL A 82 -8.48 -6.63 5.68
C VAL A 82 -9.32 -7.72 6.36
N GLU A 83 -9.15 -8.99 5.97
CA GLU A 83 -9.81 -10.14 6.64
C GLU A 83 -9.40 -10.29 8.12
N HIS A 84 -8.26 -9.71 8.52
CA HIS A 84 -7.76 -9.72 9.91
C HIS A 84 -8.08 -8.42 10.67
N GLY A 85 -8.92 -7.55 10.11
CA GLY A 85 -9.38 -6.33 10.79
C GLY A 85 -8.43 -5.12 10.62
N ILE A 86 -7.60 -5.09 9.59
CA ILE A 86 -6.81 -3.91 9.25
C ILE A 86 -7.65 -2.94 8.43
N ASP A 87 -7.75 -1.68 8.86
CA ASP A 87 -8.58 -0.65 8.24
C ASP A 87 -7.83 0.20 7.22
N THR A 88 -6.55 0.52 7.49
CA THR A 88 -5.78 1.42 6.65
C THR A 88 -4.34 0.96 6.46
N PHE A 89 -3.74 1.39 5.34
CA PHE A 89 -2.40 0.99 4.93
C PHE A 89 -1.61 2.19 4.40
N ASP A 90 -0.29 2.16 4.51
CA ASP A 90 0.60 3.02 3.76
C ASP A 90 1.68 2.19 3.05
N CYS A 91 2.09 2.63 1.87
CA CYS A 91 3.20 1.98 1.18
C CYS A 91 3.79 2.85 0.08
N VAL A 92 5.10 2.79 -0.08
CA VAL A 92 5.82 3.45 -1.19
C VAL A 92 5.70 2.69 -2.52
N ASN A 93 5.18 1.46 -2.52
CA ASN A 93 5.21 0.57 -3.68
C ASN A 93 4.57 1.16 -4.94
N PRO A 94 3.37 1.78 -4.90
CA PRO A 94 2.74 2.32 -6.10
C PRO A 94 3.59 3.40 -6.78
N THR A 95 4.13 4.33 -6.00
CA THR A 95 4.98 5.41 -6.52
C THR A 95 6.36 4.91 -6.93
N ARG A 96 6.94 3.95 -6.21
CA ARG A 96 8.21 3.30 -6.57
C ARG A 96 8.07 2.57 -7.90
N LEU A 97 7.04 1.77 -8.09
CA LEU A 97 6.76 1.08 -9.35
C LEU A 97 6.61 2.07 -10.51
N ALA A 98 5.88 3.15 -10.31
CA ALA A 98 5.70 4.21 -11.31
C ALA A 98 7.04 4.82 -11.74
N ARG A 99 7.92 5.15 -10.81
CA ARG A 99 9.26 5.70 -11.12
C ARG A 99 10.12 4.72 -11.93
N HIS A 100 9.85 3.42 -11.85
CA HIS A 100 10.56 2.40 -12.64
C HIS A 100 9.82 1.99 -13.92
N GLY A 101 8.70 2.65 -14.24
CA GLY A 101 7.93 2.41 -15.46
C GLY A 101 6.90 1.30 -15.35
N ALA A 102 6.66 0.76 -14.15
CA ALA A 102 5.69 -0.30 -13.92
C ALA A 102 4.32 0.27 -13.54
N ALA A 103 3.31 -0.01 -14.36
CA ALA A 103 1.91 0.28 -14.14
C ALA A 103 1.22 -0.91 -13.45
N LEU A 104 0.45 -0.64 -12.40
CA LEU A 104 -0.44 -1.62 -11.78
C LEU A 104 -1.65 -1.86 -12.71
N VAL A 105 -2.01 -3.12 -12.91
CA VAL A 105 -3.14 -3.51 -13.75
C VAL A 105 -3.88 -4.69 -13.14
N LYS A 106 -5.18 -4.81 -13.44
CA LYS A 106 -5.98 -5.97 -13.03
C LYS A 106 -5.51 -7.24 -13.75
N GLY A 107 -5.75 -8.38 -13.12
CA GLY A 107 -5.50 -9.70 -13.68
C GLY A 107 -4.18 -10.34 -13.22
N PHE A 108 -3.89 -11.55 -13.76
CA PHE A 108 -2.81 -12.43 -13.31
C PHE A 108 -1.42 -11.80 -13.25
N ARG A 109 -1.12 -10.91 -14.19
CA ARG A 109 0.21 -10.24 -14.24
C ARG A 109 0.37 -9.15 -13.18
N GLY A 110 -0.73 -8.56 -12.67
CA GLY A 110 -0.74 -7.49 -11.67
C GLY A 110 -0.01 -6.21 -12.05
N LYS A 111 0.90 -6.24 -13.03
CA LYS A 111 1.66 -5.07 -13.51
C LYS A 111 2.19 -5.26 -14.93
N ILE A 112 2.35 -4.15 -15.66
CA ILE A 112 3.05 -4.08 -16.95
C ILE A 112 4.17 -3.05 -16.87
N ASN A 113 5.27 -3.26 -17.61
CA ASN A 113 6.36 -2.28 -17.66
C ASN A 113 6.30 -1.49 -18.99
N LEU A 114 5.96 -0.23 -18.91
CA LEU A 114 5.81 0.67 -20.06
C LEU A 114 7.12 0.99 -20.78
N LYS A 115 8.27 0.67 -20.20
CA LYS A 115 9.58 0.78 -20.88
C LYS A 115 9.77 -0.31 -21.96
N ASN A 116 9.00 -1.39 -21.91
CA ASN A 116 9.12 -2.47 -22.89
C ASN A 116 8.65 -2.01 -24.28
N SER A 117 9.39 -2.38 -25.33
CA SER A 117 9.12 -1.99 -26.72
C SER A 117 7.76 -2.43 -27.26
N ILE A 118 7.15 -3.43 -26.66
CA ILE A 118 5.79 -3.89 -26.98
C ILE A 118 4.74 -2.76 -26.85
N HIS A 119 5.02 -1.73 -26.05
CA HIS A 119 4.11 -0.60 -25.82
C HIS A 119 4.31 0.55 -26.82
N ARG A 120 5.36 0.50 -27.68
CA ARG A 120 5.73 1.57 -28.62
C ARG A 120 4.56 2.02 -29.51
N ASP A 121 3.82 1.06 -30.06
CA ASP A 121 2.79 1.33 -31.05
C ASP A 121 1.36 1.07 -30.49
N ARG A 122 1.23 0.95 -29.18
CA ARG A 122 -0.08 0.70 -28.52
C ARG A 122 -0.83 1.99 -28.29
N ILE A 123 -1.75 2.35 -29.18
CA ILE A 123 -2.64 3.52 -29.08
C ILE A 123 -3.88 3.18 -28.25
N ILE A 124 -3.65 2.65 -27.04
CA ILE A 124 -4.68 2.30 -26.05
C ILE A 124 -4.23 2.79 -24.67
N PRO A 125 -5.15 3.04 -23.72
CA PRO A 125 -4.77 3.38 -22.34
C PRO A 125 -4.06 2.22 -21.63
N ILE A 126 -3.50 2.49 -20.45
CA ILE A 126 -2.92 1.44 -19.57
C ILE A 126 -3.98 0.38 -19.26
N ASP A 127 -5.16 0.84 -18.85
CA ASP A 127 -6.35 0.03 -18.57
C ASP A 127 -7.56 0.78 -19.13
N LYS A 128 -8.35 0.10 -19.99
CA LYS A 128 -9.52 0.68 -20.66
C LYS A 128 -10.68 0.99 -19.70
N ASP A 129 -10.74 0.28 -18.59
CA ASP A 129 -11.78 0.43 -17.58
C ASP A 129 -11.38 1.37 -16.44
N CYS A 130 -10.14 1.88 -16.48
CA CYS A 130 -9.60 2.78 -15.48
C CYS A 130 -10.02 4.22 -15.74
N MET A 131 -10.61 4.86 -14.74
CA MET A 131 -11.11 6.24 -14.83
C MET A 131 -10.10 7.30 -14.41
N CYS A 132 -8.84 6.94 -14.14
CA CYS A 132 -7.81 7.92 -13.76
C CYS A 132 -7.51 8.92 -14.88
N TYR A 133 -6.94 10.07 -14.51
CA TYR A 133 -6.57 11.11 -15.46
C TYR A 133 -5.64 10.58 -16.57
N THR A 134 -4.69 9.73 -16.21
CA THR A 134 -3.71 9.17 -17.16
C THR A 134 -4.38 8.29 -18.20
N CYS A 135 -5.24 7.35 -17.80
CA CYS A 135 -5.93 6.46 -18.73
C CYS A 135 -6.93 7.18 -19.63
N LYS A 136 -7.56 8.26 -19.14
CA LYS A 136 -8.50 9.05 -19.96
C LYS A 136 -7.83 9.89 -21.05
N ASN A 137 -6.57 10.30 -20.84
CA ASN A 137 -5.96 11.31 -21.70
C ASN A 137 -4.73 10.80 -22.47
N PHE A 138 -4.12 9.68 -22.05
CA PHE A 138 -2.84 9.23 -22.62
C PHE A 138 -2.85 7.75 -22.96
N THR A 139 -2.09 7.41 -24.01
CA THR A 139 -1.90 6.05 -24.49
C THR A 139 -0.64 5.40 -23.93
N GLN A 140 -0.57 4.06 -23.99
CA GLN A 140 0.66 3.32 -23.66
C GLN A 140 1.83 3.76 -24.54
N SER A 141 1.59 4.02 -25.83
CA SER A 141 2.60 4.51 -26.78
C SER A 141 3.20 5.84 -26.33
N TYR A 142 2.37 6.79 -25.94
CA TYR A 142 2.84 8.09 -25.46
C TYR A 142 3.64 7.95 -24.16
N LEU A 143 3.15 7.17 -23.21
CA LEU A 143 3.87 6.91 -21.96
C LEU A 143 5.21 6.20 -22.21
N HIS A 144 5.24 5.21 -23.11
CA HIS A 144 6.48 4.56 -23.52
C HIS A 144 7.48 5.57 -24.13
N HIS A 145 7.01 6.48 -24.98
CA HIS A 145 7.85 7.56 -25.52
C HIS A 145 8.42 8.43 -24.41
N LEU A 146 7.59 8.89 -23.47
CA LEU A 146 8.06 9.72 -22.36
C LEU A 146 9.12 9.01 -21.49
N PHE A 147 8.95 7.71 -21.22
CA PHE A 147 9.96 6.92 -20.49
C PHE A 147 11.25 6.76 -21.30
N SER A 148 11.15 6.57 -22.60
CA SER A 148 12.31 6.44 -23.50
C SER A 148 13.10 7.75 -23.62
N SER A 149 12.40 8.88 -23.57
CA SER A 149 12.98 10.24 -23.60
C SER A 149 13.36 10.75 -22.21
N GLN A 150 13.19 9.95 -21.16
CA GLN A 150 13.49 10.30 -19.76
C GLN A 150 12.74 11.55 -19.27
N GLU A 151 11.53 11.80 -19.77
CA GLU A 151 10.69 12.92 -19.37
C GLU A 151 10.08 12.68 -17.97
N LEU A 152 10.18 13.68 -17.09
CA LEU A 152 9.62 13.61 -15.73
C LEU A 152 8.10 13.44 -15.72
N LEU A 153 7.42 13.92 -16.75
CA LEU A 153 5.98 13.76 -16.91
C LEU A 153 5.55 12.28 -16.91
N ALA A 154 6.39 11.37 -17.42
CA ALA A 154 6.15 9.93 -17.36
C ALA A 154 5.93 9.45 -15.92
N LEU A 155 6.78 9.92 -15.00
CA LEU A 155 6.74 9.53 -13.60
C LEU A 155 5.47 10.04 -12.91
N GLN A 156 5.06 11.28 -13.20
CA GLN A 156 3.85 11.89 -12.65
C GLN A 156 2.59 11.16 -13.15
N LEU A 157 2.48 10.96 -14.46
CA LEU A 157 1.32 10.30 -15.07
C LEU A 157 1.17 8.85 -14.55
N LEU A 158 2.27 8.12 -14.48
CA LEU A 158 2.22 6.74 -14.01
C LEU A 158 1.96 6.63 -12.50
N THR A 159 2.48 7.58 -11.71
CA THR A 159 2.15 7.69 -10.28
C THR A 159 0.65 7.96 -10.09
N ASN A 160 0.07 8.90 -10.85
CA ASN A 160 -1.37 9.16 -10.82
C ASN A 160 -2.18 7.89 -11.08
N HIS A 161 -1.81 7.12 -12.11
CA HIS A 161 -2.48 5.86 -12.41
C HIS A 161 -2.35 4.84 -11.26
N ASN A 162 -1.15 4.61 -10.75
CA ASN A 162 -0.91 3.61 -9.71
C ASN A 162 -1.61 3.95 -8.39
N ILE A 163 -1.62 5.23 -7.99
CA ILE A 163 -2.34 5.66 -6.79
C ILE A 163 -3.85 5.50 -6.99
N PHE A 164 -4.37 5.89 -8.16
CA PHE A 164 -5.79 5.70 -8.47
C PHE A 164 -6.16 4.21 -8.44
N PHE A 165 -5.31 3.33 -8.98
CA PHE A 165 -5.50 1.88 -8.94
C PHE A 165 -5.62 1.38 -7.50
N MET A 166 -4.69 1.77 -6.62
CA MET A 166 -4.67 1.34 -5.22
C MET A 166 -5.90 1.82 -4.43
N ASN A 167 -6.36 3.05 -4.69
CA ASN A 167 -7.53 3.60 -4.02
C ASN A 167 -8.88 3.05 -4.53
N ASN A 168 -8.86 2.22 -5.57
CA ASN A 168 -10.04 1.57 -6.17
C ASN A 168 -9.89 0.04 -6.19
N LEU A 169 -9.14 -0.50 -5.24
CA LEU A 169 -9.01 -1.95 -5.03
C LEU A 169 -10.31 -2.59 -4.56
#